data_18be0b3781a2ae0465f0a7c927ff4122
#
_entry.id   18be0b3781a2ae0465f0a7c927ff4122
#
_cell.length_a   1.000
_cell.length_b   1.000
_cell.length_c   1.000
_cell.angle_alpha   90.00
_cell.angle_beta   90.00
_cell.angle_gamma   90.00
#
_symmetry.space_group_name_H-M   'P 1'
#
loop_
_entity.id
_entity.type
_entity.pdbx_description
1 polymer ?
#
loop_
_entity_poly.entity_id
_entity_poly.type
_entity_poly.pdbx_seq_one_letter_code
_entity_poly.pdbx_strand_id
1 'polypeptide(L)'
;MNSKETMADLSSHTPMMQQYLKVKMQHPHSLMFYRMGDFYELFFDDAKKAAKLLGITLTHRGKANGEPIPMAGVPYHAAEGYLARLVKKGEAVVICEQIGEVTGKGPVERGVVRIITPGTLTDDALLTATQASNLVAICFQQNQIGMALLDLSAGIFKVQQQEFKSESLAIELARLMPSEILVDEDIVDPNIIEDIKRQIECPITKRPNVDFNLNNAQKTLCDQFAVSTLSGFGIDHLPLAKAAAAALIHYAKETQKTALPHIRSIKLEQSSDFIALDPVTRRNLEIIDPLFEHGTSLFSLINDCQTAMGGRLLARTLMQPIRDTQILDARLDATDTLLKGYHESPVRLVLKEIGDIERVLSRVALGSARPRDLVQLRQACAQIPFLRHAIQPILETQQSKLIVQLNEELGDFNGLHQRLLSAIVEHPPVLLRDGNVIAEGFDDELDELRKIRDHAGQFLIDLEIKERENTGINTLKIGYNRVSGYYIELTRAQAEQAPDHYIRR
;
A
#
# COMPACT_ATOMS: atom_id res chain seq x y z
N MET A 1 -21.09 23.81 2.39
CA MET A 1 -20.86 24.90 1.42
C MET A 1 -21.62 24.60 0.14
N ASN A 2 -22.48 25.50 -0.32
CA ASN A 2 -23.31 25.28 -1.51
C ASN A 2 -22.47 25.35 -2.79
N SER A 3 -22.63 24.41 -3.67
CA SER A 3 -21.82 24.24 -4.91
C SER A 3 -21.89 25.41 -5.91
N LYS A 4 -22.82 26.38 -5.76
CA LYS A 4 -22.95 27.57 -6.60
C LYS A 4 -22.15 28.79 -6.09
N GLU A 5 -21.87 28.91 -4.81
CA GLU A 5 -21.02 29.96 -4.24
C GLU A 5 -19.54 29.72 -4.55
N THR A 6 -19.16 28.47 -4.81
CA THR A 6 -17.76 28.02 -4.89
C THR A 6 -17.07 28.40 -6.22
N MET A 7 -17.78 28.52 -7.34
CA MET A 7 -17.16 28.88 -8.63
C MET A 7 -16.85 30.36 -8.79
N ALA A 8 -17.63 31.25 -8.18
CA ALA A 8 -17.41 32.71 -8.21
C ALA A 8 -16.21 33.09 -7.31
N ASP A 9 -15.89 32.28 -6.30
CA ASP A 9 -14.84 32.56 -5.32
C ASP A 9 -13.43 32.12 -5.78
N LEU A 10 -13.35 31.19 -6.72
CA LEU A 10 -12.05 30.68 -7.22
C LEU A 10 -11.23 31.76 -7.93
N SER A 11 -11.86 32.71 -8.61
CA SER A 11 -11.15 33.77 -9.36
C SER A 11 -10.37 34.74 -8.48
N SER A 12 -10.72 34.84 -7.20
CA SER A 12 -10.03 35.69 -6.21
C SER A 12 -8.70 35.11 -5.70
N HIS A 13 -8.45 33.81 -6.00
CA HIS A 13 -7.28 33.10 -5.53
C HIS A 13 -6.17 33.03 -6.58
N THR A 14 -4.92 32.87 -6.10
CA THR A 14 -3.78 32.64 -6.99
C THR A 14 -3.98 31.35 -7.82
N PRO A 15 -3.38 31.22 -9.02
CA PRO A 15 -3.54 30.03 -9.87
C PRO A 15 -3.24 28.70 -9.14
N MET A 16 -2.24 28.69 -8.27
CA MET A 16 -1.90 27.51 -7.44
C MET A 16 -3.03 27.18 -6.46
N MET A 17 -3.59 28.19 -5.78
CA MET A 17 -4.67 27.99 -4.82
C MET A 17 -5.98 27.58 -5.51
N GLN A 18 -6.23 28.07 -6.72
CA GLN A 18 -7.36 27.61 -7.55
C GLN A 18 -7.23 26.11 -7.87
N GLN A 19 -6.01 25.65 -8.22
CA GLN A 19 -5.73 24.24 -8.46
C GLN A 19 -5.95 23.41 -7.19
N TYR A 20 -5.46 23.88 -6.04
CA TYR A 20 -5.67 23.23 -4.74
C TYR A 20 -7.17 23.08 -4.42
N LEU A 21 -7.95 24.15 -4.52
CA LEU A 21 -9.38 24.16 -4.20
C LEU A 21 -10.19 23.24 -5.14
N LYS A 22 -9.85 23.20 -6.44
CA LYS A 22 -10.49 22.27 -7.39
C LYS A 22 -10.34 20.82 -6.98
N VAL A 23 -9.14 20.42 -6.55
CA VAL A 23 -8.90 19.04 -6.06
C VAL A 23 -9.61 18.82 -4.73
N LYS A 24 -9.57 19.80 -3.81
CA LYS A 24 -10.22 19.70 -2.50
C LYS A 24 -11.74 19.54 -2.59
N MET A 25 -12.39 20.18 -3.57
CA MET A 25 -13.82 20.01 -3.81
C MET A 25 -14.23 18.59 -4.21
N GLN A 26 -13.33 17.85 -4.84
CA GLN A 26 -13.55 16.43 -5.17
C GLN A 26 -13.39 15.51 -3.95
N HIS A 27 -12.64 15.96 -2.93
CA HIS A 27 -12.33 15.20 -1.73
C HIS A 27 -12.60 16.03 -0.45
N PRO A 28 -13.84 16.50 -0.21
CA PRO A 28 -14.14 17.48 0.82
C PRO A 28 -13.83 17.00 2.24
N HIS A 29 -13.97 15.69 2.50
CA HIS A 29 -13.82 15.09 3.84
C HIS A 29 -12.42 14.55 4.14
N SER A 30 -11.54 14.44 3.14
CA SER A 30 -10.18 13.92 3.31
C SER A 30 -9.18 15.05 3.52
N LEU A 31 -8.18 14.85 4.34
CA LEU A 31 -7.02 15.75 4.45
C LEU A 31 -6.21 15.70 3.16
N MET A 32 -5.76 16.84 2.65
CA MET A 32 -5.01 16.89 1.40
C MET A 32 -3.54 17.24 1.62
N PHE A 33 -2.64 16.29 1.36
CA PHE A 33 -1.21 16.49 1.29
C PHE A 33 -0.83 16.97 -0.12
N TYR A 34 -0.59 18.27 -0.26
CA TYR A 34 -0.35 18.91 -1.54
C TYR A 34 1.13 19.21 -1.72
N ARG A 35 1.78 18.58 -2.70
CA ARG A 35 3.22 18.67 -2.92
C ARG A 35 3.67 20.08 -3.30
N MET A 36 4.56 20.66 -2.51
CA MET A 36 5.16 21.97 -2.71
C MET A 36 6.67 21.91 -2.45
N GLY A 37 7.45 21.64 -3.51
CA GLY A 37 8.89 21.42 -3.37
C GLY A 37 9.20 20.22 -2.46
N ASP A 38 9.92 20.44 -1.37
CA ASP A 38 10.31 19.42 -0.41
C ASP A 38 9.29 19.20 0.73
N PHE A 39 8.11 19.81 0.61
CA PHE A 39 7.04 19.69 1.60
C PHE A 39 5.75 19.18 0.99
N TYR A 40 4.91 18.55 1.83
CA TYR A 40 3.48 18.50 1.64
C TYR A 40 2.84 19.58 2.47
N GLU A 41 2.13 20.48 1.83
CA GLU A 41 1.43 21.58 2.48
C GLU A 41 -0.08 21.30 2.54
N LEU A 42 -0.69 21.67 3.64
CA LEU A 42 -2.13 21.64 3.87
C LEU A 42 -2.61 23.08 4.08
N PHE A 43 -3.81 23.38 3.62
CA PHE A 43 -4.36 24.74 3.71
C PHE A 43 -5.75 24.75 4.35
N PHE A 44 -6.19 25.91 4.78
CA PHE A 44 -7.50 26.17 5.37
C PHE A 44 -7.81 25.26 6.58
N ASP A 45 -8.98 24.62 6.58
CA ASP A 45 -9.41 23.76 7.68
C ASP A 45 -8.59 22.45 7.76
N ASP A 46 -8.06 21.97 6.65
CA ASP A 46 -7.13 20.82 6.65
C ASP A 46 -5.86 21.15 7.43
N ALA A 47 -5.32 22.38 7.30
CA ALA A 47 -4.16 22.81 8.05
C ALA A 47 -4.43 22.87 9.56
N LYS A 48 -5.59 23.43 9.96
CA LYS A 48 -6.00 23.50 11.37
C LYS A 48 -6.19 22.11 11.96
N LYS A 49 -6.88 21.24 11.23
CA LYS A 49 -7.15 19.85 11.64
C LYS A 49 -5.84 19.05 11.76
N ALA A 50 -4.98 19.11 10.75
CA ALA A 50 -3.69 18.43 10.77
C ALA A 50 -2.76 18.94 11.88
N ALA A 51 -2.68 20.27 12.08
CA ALA A 51 -1.90 20.86 13.17
C ALA A 51 -2.32 20.30 14.54
N LYS A 52 -3.63 20.21 14.79
CA LYS A 52 -4.19 19.65 16.02
C LYS A 52 -3.89 18.16 16.18
N LEU A 53 -4.09 17.36 15.12
CA LEU A 53 -3.94 15.91 15.17
C LEU A 53 -2.49 15.45 15.26
N LEU A 54 -1.59 16.18 14.59
CA LEU A 54 -0.18 15.82 14.48
C LEU A 54 0.72 16.56 15.46
N GLY A 55 0.24 17.64 16.07
CA GLY A 55 1.06 18.51 16.94
C GLY A 55 2.11 19.29 16.14
N ILE A 56 1.82 19.67 14.88
CA ILE A 56 2.69 20.47 14.03
C ILE A 56 2.30 21.95 14.06
N THR A 57 3.23 22.83 13.69
CA THR A 57 3.01 24.27 13.70
C THR A 57 1.99 24.70 12.65
N LEU A 58 0.97 25.43 13.08
CA LEU A 58 0.06 26.14 12.20
C LEU A 58 0.66 27.51 11.86
N THR A 59 0.81 27.79 10.59
CA THR A 59 1.32 29.07 10.06
C THR A 59 0.36 29.61 9.00
N HIS A 60 0.77 30.61 8.24
CA HIS A 60 -0.05 31.26 7.22
C HIS A 60 0.75 31.44 5.92
N ARG A 61 0.08 31.32 4.77
CA ARG A 61 0.68 31.55 3.46
C ARG A 61 -0.25 32.33 2.54
N GLY A 62 0.12 33.57 2.24
CA GLY A 62 -0.69 34.44 1.40
C GLY A 62 -1.97 34.92 2.09
N LYS A 63 -2.85 35.54 1.33
CA LYS A 63 -4.14 36.04 1.78
C LYS A 63 -5.24 35.67 0.80
N ALA A 64 -6.42 35.36 1.32
CA ALA A 64 -7.65 35.21 0.57
C ALA A 64 -8.69 36.17 1.12
N ASN A 65 -9.30 36.99 0.27
CA ASN A 65 -10.28 38.04 0.69
C ASN A 65 -9.79 38.92 1.85
N GLY A 66 -8.47 39.24 1.87
CA GLY A 66 -7.85 40.05 2.93
C GLY A 66 -7.40 39.25 4.16
N GLU A 67 -7.88 38.04 4.40
CA GLU A 67 -7.54 37.19 5.54
C GLU A 67 -6.35 36.28 5.23
N PRO A 68 -5.44 36.05 6.20
CA PRO A 68 -4.33 35.10 6.05
C PRO A 68 -4.83 33.67 5.85
N ILE A 69 -4.27 32.94 4.86
CA ILE A 69 -4.63 31.53 4.62
C ILE A 69 -3.89 30.64 5.63
N PRO A 70 -4.59 29.92 6.53
CA PRO A 70 -3.95 28.96 7.42
C PRO A 70 -3.22 27.88 6.63
N MET A 71 -1.99 27.57 7.03
CA MET A 71 -1.15 26.56 6.40
C MET A 71 -0.43 25.72 7.46
N ALA A 72 -0.29 24.43 7.22
CA ALA A 72 0.61 23.54 7.92
C ALA A 72 1.39 22.71 6.89
N GLY A 73 2.59 22.29 7.22
CA GLY A 73 3.41 21.54 6.29
C GLY A 73 4.20 20.43 6.98
N VAL A 74 4.42 19.35 6.26
CA VAL A 74 5.28 18.23 6.68
C VAL A 74 6.37 17.99 5.63
N PRO A 75 7.63 17.73 6.01
CA PRO A 75 8.67 17.40 5.06
C PRO A 75 8.32 16.15 4.26
N TYR A 76 8.56 16.18 2.95
CA TYR A 76 8.28 15.05 2.06
C TYR A 76 8.91 13.74 2.53
N HIS A 77 10.17 13.78 2.92
CA HIS A 77 10.91 12.60 3.38
C HIS A 77 10.39 12.02 4.70
N ALA A 78 9.65 12.80 5.50
CA ALA A 78 9.07 12.37 6.77
C ALA A 78 7.56 12.08 6.67
N ALA A 79 6.95 12.26 5.49
CA ALA A 79 5.51 12.18 5.29
C ALA A 79 4.89 10.85 5.75
N GLU A 80 5.58 9.72 5.56
CA GLU A 80 5.10 8.38 5.96
C GLU A 80 4.77 8.31 7.46
N GLY A 81 5.62 8.86 8.33
CA GLY A 81 5.37 8.87 9.77
C GLY A 81 4.15 9.72 10.17
N TYR A 82 3.91 10.83 9.46
CA TYR A 82 2.72 11.66 9.66
C TYR A 82 1.46 11.00 9.13
N LEU A 83 1.54 10.36 7.95
CA LEU A 83 0.44 9.58 7.37
C LEU A 83 0.01 8.44 8.29
N ALA A 84 0.96 7.67 8.83
CA ALA A 84 0.68 6.60 9.78
C ALA A 84 -0.11 7.10 11.00
N ARG A 85 0.27 8.27 11.55
CA ARG A 85 -0.42 8.89 12.70
C ARG A 85 -1.84 9.36 12.36
N LEU A 86 -2.07 9.90 11.15
CA LEU A 86 -3.39 10.35 10.70
C LEU A 86 -4.31 9.15 10.46
N VAL A 87 -3.83 8.15 9.74
CA VAL A 87 -4.60 6.95 9.43
C VAL A 87 -4.97 6.18 10.70
N LYS A 88 -4.06 6.06 11.66
CA LYS A 88 -4.35 5.46 12.98
C LYS A 88 -5.45 6.22 13.75
N LYS A 89 -5.66 7.50 13.46
CA LYS A 89 -6.75 8.31 14.00
C LYS A 89 -8.03 8.26 13.14
N GLY A 90 -8.09 7.36 12.15
CA GLY A 90 -9.24 7.18 11.26
C GLY A 90 -9.35 8.20 10.14
N GLU A 91 -8.32 9.01 9.87
CA GLU A 91 -8.37 10.04 8.84
C GLU A 91 -7.98 9.50 7.46
N ALA A 92 -8.73 9.91 6.43
CA ALA A 92 -8.36 9.70 5.05
C ALA A 92 -7.48 10.85 4.54
N VAL A 93 -6.44 10.54 3.77
CA VAL A 93 -5.49 11.52 3.23
C VAL A 93 -5.33 11.37 1.73
N VAL A 94 -5.57 12.45 1.00
CA VAL A 94 -5.34 12.55 -0.45
C VAL A 94 -3.92 13.01 -0.69
N ILE A 95 -3.16 12.27 -1.49
CA ILE A 95 -1.80 12.60 -1.89
C ILE A 95 -1.82 13.23 -3.27
N CYS A 96 -1.41 14.49 -3.36
CA CYS A 96 -1.27 15.25 -4.61
C CYS A 96 0.20 15.46 -4.94
N GLU A 97 0.61 14.91 -6.09
CA GLU A 97 1.97 15.05 -6.62
C GLU A 97 1.99 15.94 -7.86
N GLN A 98 3.18 16.44 -8.18
CA GLN A 98 3.44 17.14 -9.42
C GLN A 98 3.36 16.14 -10.58
N ILE A 99 2.54 16.47 -11.58
CA ILE A 99 2.35 15.68 -12.80
C ILE A 99 2.91 16.47 -13.98
N GLY A 100 3.75 15.83 -14.80
CA GLY A 100 4.32 16.43 -16.00
C GLY A 100 5.64 17.19 -15.77
N GLU A 101 6.19 17.70 -16.89
CA GLU A 101 7.47 18.40 -16.91
C GLU A 101 7.33 19.85 -16.45
N VAL A 102 8.39 20.38 -15.83
CA VAL A 102 8.49 21.78 -15.43
C VAL A 102 8.75 22.63 -16.67
N THR A 103 7.69 23.14 -17.30
CA THR A 103 7.79 23.95 -18.53
C THR A 103 8.18 25.42 -18.30
N GLY A 104 8.39 25.84 -17.06
CA GLY A 104 8.80 27.20 -16.70
C GLY A 104 7.73 28.28 -16.87
N LYS A 105 6.54 27.97 -17.40
CA LYS A 105 5.41 28.91 -17.56
C LYS A 105 4.22 28.45 -16.72
N GLY A 106 3.96 29.14 -15.60
CA GLY A 106 2.82 28.86 -14.71
C GLY A 106 3.11 27.84 -13.59
N PRO A 107 2.13 27.58 -12.71
CA PRO A 107 2.26 26.56 -11.66
C PRO A 107 2.30 25.17 -12.29
N VAL A 108 3.23 24.33 -11.85
CA VAL A 108 3.30 22.93 -12.25
C VAL A 108 1.96 22.25 -11.93
N GLU A 109 1.44 21.47 -12.87
CA GLU A 109 0.21 20.73 -12.68
C GLU A 109 0.37 19.67 -11.57
N ARG A 110 -0.67 19.52 -10.75
CA ARG A 110 -0.72 18.54 -9.67
C ARG A 110 -1.99 17.73 -9.75
N GLY A 111 -1.86 16.42 -9.53
CA GLY A 111 -2.99 15.51 -9.54
C GLY A 111 -2.96 14.58 -8.34
N VAL A 112 -4.11 14.00 -8.07
CA VAL A 112 -4.26 12.96 -7.04
C VAL A 112 -3.64 11.67 -7.56
N VAL A 113 -2.56 11.24 -6.91
CA VAL A 113 -1.88 9.99 -7.25
C VAL A 113 -2.38 8.83 -6.38
N ARG A 114 -2.89 9.12 -5.20
CA ARG A 114 -3.39 8.12 -4.26
C ARG A 114 -4.26 8.75 -3.18
N ILE A 115 -5.20 7.94 -2.65
CA ILE A 115 -5.96 8.26 -1.45
C ILE A 115 -5.64 7.18 -0.42
N ILE A 116 -5.14 7.59 0.74
CA ILE A 116 -4.76 6.69 1.83
C ILE A 116 -5.88 6.70 2.86
N THR A 117 -6.49 5.54 3.13
CA THR A 117 -7.53 5.36 4.14
C THR A 117 -7.20 4.19 5.05
N PRO A 118 -7.81 4.06 6.23
CA PRO A 118 -7.52 2.95 7.14
C PRO A 118 -7.71 1.56 6.54
N GLY A 119 -8.67 1.39 5.63
CA GLY A 119 -8.98 0.11 4.98
C GLY A 119 -8.21 -0.16 3.68
N THR A 120 -7.47 0.83 3.15
CA THR A 120 -6.79 0.69 1.84
C THR A 120 -5.28 0.82 1.92
N LEU A 121 -4.70 0.50 3.08
CA LEU A 121 -3.25 0.56 3.31
C LEU A 121 -2.53 -0.57 2.58
N THR A 122 -1.42 -0.22 1.92
CA THR A 122 -0.51 -1.17 1.28
C THR A 122 0.96 -0.91 1.60
N ASP A 123 1.29 0.30 2.10
CA ASP A 123 2.64 0.65 2.51
C ASP A 123 3.01 0.00 3.83
N ASP A 124 4.14 -0.66 3.87
CA ASP A 124 4.65 -1.36 5.06
C ASP A 124 4.87 -0.42 6.24
N ALA A 125 5.32 0.80 5.99
CA ALA A 125 5.52 1.83 7.02
C ALA A 125 4.22 2.28 7.71
N LEU A 126 3.07 2.05 7.08
CA LEU A 126 1.75 2.42 7.61
C LEU A 126 1.02 1.23 8.27
N LEU A 127 1.48 0.01 8.03
CA LEU A 127 0.85 -1.23 8.49
C LEU A 127 1.55 -1.78 9.73
N THR A 128 0.77 -2.32 10.65
CA THR A 128 1.30 -3.16 11.72
C THR A 128 1.61 -4.55 11.18
N ALA A 129 2.77 -5.11 11.51
CA ALA A 129 3.24 -6.37 10.93
C ALA A 129 2.26 -7.54 11.14
N THR A 130 1.67 -7.65 12.32
CA THR A 130 0.79 -8.75 12.74
C THR A 130 -0.70 -8.46 12.60
N GLN A 131 -1.08 -7.26 12.10
CA GLN A 131 -2.48 -6.88 11.90
C GLN A 131 -2.82 -6.79 10.42
N ALA A 132 -4.01 -7.29 10.04
CA ALA A 132 -4.59 -7.11 8.72
C ALA A 132 -5.23 -5.71 8.61
N SER A 133 -5.31 -5.17 7.39
CA SER A 133 -6.04 -3.93 7.09
C SER A 133 -7.31 -4.29 6.33
N ASN A 134 -8.35 -4.69 7.06
CA ASN A 134 -9.58 -5.20 6.49
C ASN A 134 -10.52 -4.06 6.11
N LEU A 135 -10.79 -3.89 4.83
CA LEU A 135 -11.85 -3.05 4.31
C LEU A 135 -13.13 -3.91 4.18
N VAL A 136 -14.22 -3.49 4.80
CA VAL A 136 -15.49 -4.23 4.78
C VAL A 136 -16.56 -3.37 4.14
N ALA A 137 -17.36 -3.93 3.22
CA ALA A 137 -18.58 -3.29 2.70
C ALA A 137 -19.81 -4.04 3.15
N ILE A 138 -20.87 -3.30 3.41
CA ILE A 138 -22.15 -3.83 3.88
C ILE A 138 -23.27 -3.31 2.97
N CYS A 139 -24.04 -4.24 2.41
CA CYS A 139 -25.20 -3.97 1.58
C CYS A 139 -26.44 -4.55 2.24
N PHE A 140 -27.46 -3.70 2.45
CA PHE A 140 -28.72 -4.10 3.07
C PHE A 140 -29.85 -4.05 2.06
N GLN A 141 -30.72 -5.05 2.10
CA GLN A 141 -32.00 -5.01 1.39
C GLN A 141 -33.03 -5.85 2.13
N GLN A 142 -34.14 -5.23 2.51
CA GLN A 142 -35.19 -5.88 3.30
C GLN A 142 -34.63 -6.51 4.60
N ASN A 143 -34.78 -7.83 4.74
CA ASN A 143 -34.30 -8.60 5.87
C ASN A 143 -33.02 -9.40 5.55
N GLN A 144 -32.26 -8.97 4.55
CA GLN A 144 -31.02 -9.62 4.14
C GLN A 144 -29.84 -8.65 4.21
N ILE A 145 -28.68 -9.20 4.51
CA ILE A 145 -27.42 -8.47 4.53
C ILE A 145 -26.37 -9.21 3.70
N GLY A 146 -25.73 -8.50 2.79
CA GLY A 146 -24.55 -8.94 2.09
C GLY A 146 -23.32 -8.22 2.64
N MET A 147 -22.26 -8.96 2.92
CA MET A 147 -20.99 -8.39 3.38
C MET A 147 -19.85 -8.88 2.49
N ALA A 148 -18.89 -8.00 2.27
CA ALA A 148 -17.64 -8.33 1.61
C ALA A 148 -16.47 -7.80 2.43
N LEU A 149 -15.36 -8.52 2.43
CA LEU A 149 -14.09 -8.14 3.05
C LEU A 149 -12.98 -8.16 2.01
N LEU A 150 -12.17 -7.11 1.99
CA LEU A 150 -10.98 -7.00 1.16
C LEU A 150 -9.78 -6.60 2.03
N ASP A 151 -8.75 -7.44 2.11
CA ASP A 151 -7.42 -7.05 2.55
C ASP A 151 -6.54 -6.83 1.32
N LEU A 152 -6.38 -5.56 0.95
CA LEU A 152 -5.56 -5.15 -0.20
C LEU A 152 -4.10 -5.54 -0.05
N SER A 153 -3.60 -5.51 1.18
CA SER A 153 -2.18 -5.77 1.45
C SER A 153 -1.80 -7.24 1.32
N ALA A 154 -2.77 -8.15 1.53
CA ALA A 154 -2.57 -9.60 1.45
C ALA A 154 -3.28 -10.25 0.24
N GLY A 155 -4.06 -9.48 -0.53
CA GLY A 155 -4.81 -10.00 -1.66
C GLY A 155 -5.98 -10.93 -1.27
N ILE A 156 -6.52 -10.77 -0.05
CA ILE A 156 -7.60 -11.60 0.46
C ILE A 156 -8.95 -10.93 0.15
N PHE A 157 -9.83 -11.65 -0.54
CA PHE A 157 -11.17 -11.18 -0.87
C PHE A 157 -12.22 -12.22 -0.52
N LYS A 158 -13.21 -11.85 0.32
CA LYS A 158 -14.21 -12.75 0.86
C LYS A 158 -15.58 -12.13 0.81
N VAL A 159 -16.63 -12.95 0.71
CA VAL A 159 -18.04 -12.52 0.75
C VAL A 159 -18.90 -13.47 1.55
N GLN A 160 -19.99 -12.93 2.07
CA GLN A 160 -21.07 -13.68 2.70
C GLN A 160 -22.40 -12.96 2.55
N GLN A 161 -23.50 -13.70 2.61
CA GLN A 161 -24.86 -13.17 2.65
C GLN A 161 -25.72 -14.00 3.60
N GLN A 162 -26.49 -13.34 4.43
CA GLN A 162 -27.34 -13.98 5.44
C GLN A 162 -28.57 -13.14 5.76
N GLU A 163 -29.48 -13.69 6.56
CA GLU A 163 -30.54 -12.90 7.18
C GLU A 163 -29.95 -11.83 8.10
N PHE A 164 -30.55 -10.65 8.05
CA PHE A 164 -30.15 -9.57 8.95
C PHE A 164 -30.70 -9.75 10.35
N LYS A 165 -29.78 -9.79 11.33
CA LYS A 165 -30.05 -9.68 12.76
C LYS A 165 -28.96 -8.81 13.36
N SER A 166 -29.34 -7.81 14.17
CA SER A 166 -28.36 -6.86 14.76
C SER A 166 -27.27 -7.58 15.55
N GLU A 167 -27.64 -8.60 16.34
CA GLU A 167 -26.67 -9.42 17.09
C GLU A 167 -25.70 -10.19 16.18
N SER A 168 -26.21 -10.75 15.08
CA SER A 168 -25.38 -11.46 14.10
C SER A 168 -24.40 -10.52 13.40
N LEU A 169 -24.83 -9.30 13.08
CA LEU A 169 -23.96 -8.27 12.49
C LEU A 169 -22.81 -7.93 13.45
N ALA A 170 -23.10 -7.76 14.74
CA ALA A 170 -22.10 -7.50 15.77
C ALA A 170 -21.02 -8.59 15.82
N ILE A 171 -21.46 -9.84 15.86
CA ILE A 171 -20.58 -11.01 15.88
C ILE A 171 -19.69 -11.05 14.64
N GLU A 172 -20.28 -10.83 13.46
CA GLU A 172 -19.54 -10.84 12.19
C GLU A 172 -18.53 -9.69 12.11
N LEU A 173 -18.91 -8.48 12.46
CA LEU A 173 -18.00 -7.35 12.44
C LEU A 173 -16.84 -7.52 13.43
N ALA A 174 -17.11 -8.06 14.63
CA ALA A 174 -16.05 -8.39 15.58
C ALA A 174 -15.12 -9.49 15.05
N ARG A 175 -15.66 -10.47 14.29
CA ARG A 175 -14.88 -11.52 13.64
C ARG A 175 -14.01 -10.98 12.51
N LEU A 176 -14.55 -10.08 11.70
CA LEU A 176 -13.89 -9.52 10.52
C LEU A 176 -12.84 -8.44 10.87
N MET A 177 -12.91 -7.85 12.07
CA MET A 177 -12.00 -6.79 12.54
C MET A 177 -11.77 -5.70 11.48
N PRO A 178 -12.81 -4.96 11.05
CA PRO A 178 -12.67 -3.96 10.00
C PRO A 178 -11.80 -2.80 10.44
N SER A 179 -10.91 -2.36 9.58
CA SER A 179 -10.18 -1.08 9.70
C SER A 179 -10.99 0.08 9.15
N GLU A 180 -11.92 -0.21 8.23
CA GLU A 180 -12.84 0.74 7.61
C GLU A 180 -14.08 -0.01 7.11
N ILE A 181 -15.27 0.60 7.25
CA ILE A 181 -16.53 0.05 6.75
C ILE A 181 -17.12 0.96 5.68
N LEU A 182 -17.47 0.41 4.53
CA LEU A 182 -18.22 1.09 3.47
C LEU A 182 -19.72 0.77 3.60
N VAL A 183 -20.55 1.80 3.51
CA VAL A 183 -21.99 1.68 3.49
C VAL A 183 -22.59 2.55 2.38
N ASP A 184 -23.76 2.16 1.88
CA ASP A 184 -24.54 2.97 0.94
C ASP A 184 -24.97 4.29 1.62
N GLU A 185 -24.80 5.44 0.94
CA GLU A 185 -25.21 6.75 1.45
C GLU A 185 -26.73 6.89 1.63
N ASP A 186 -27.50 6.11 0.88
CA ASP A 186 -28.97 6.08 0.89
C ASP A 186 -29.53 5.03 1.88
N ILE A 187 -28.69 4.50 2.79
CA ILE A 187 -29.15 3.52 3.77
C ILE A 187 -30.35 4.06 4.55
N VAL A 188 -31.47 3.32 4.49
CA VAL A 188 -32.79 3.79 4.95
C VAL A 188 -32.88 3.87 6.46
N ASP A 189 -32.14 3.01 7.19
CA ASP A 189 -32.20 2.95 8.67
C ASP A 189 -30.92 3.51 9.32
N PRO A 190 -30.96 4.77 9.81
CA PRO A 190 -29.85 5.35 10.56
C PRO A 190 -29.48 4.58 11.83
N ASN A 191 -30.40 3.78 12.42
CA ASN A 191 -30.14 3.02 13.62
C ASN A 191 -29.09 1.93 13.38
N ILE A 192 -29.06 1.36 12.17
CA ILE A 192 -28.02 0.36 11.81
C ILE A 192 -26.63 0.97 11.89
N ILE A 193 -26.44 2.20 11.40
CA ILE A 193 -25.15 2.90 11.48
C ILE A 193 -24.78 3.19 12.95
N GLU A 194 -25.75 3.60 13.77
CA GLU A 194 -25.53 3.84 15.18
C GLU A 194 -25.18 2.52 15.93
N ASP A 195 -25.84 1.42 15.57
CA ASP A 195 -25.53 0.10 16.15
C ASP A 195 -24.11 -0.34 15.76
N ILE A 196 -23.70 -0.15 14.51
CA ILE A 196 -22.32 -0.44 14.09
C ILE A 196 -21.32 0.40 14.89
N LYS A 197 -21.55 1.70 15.02
CA LYS A 197 -20.65 2.61 15.76
C LYS A 197 -20.54 2.27 17.25
N ARG A 198 -21.60 1.76 17.88
CA ARG A 198 -21.58 1.32 19.28
C ARG A 198 -20.72 0.09 19.51
N GLN A 199 -20.59 -0.74 18.48
CA GLN A 199 -19.96 -2.04 18.59
C GLN A 199 -18.51 -2.05 18.13
N ILE A 200 -18.12 -1.15 17.22
CA ILE A 200 -16.82 -1.12 16.60
C ILE A 200 -16.33 0.30 16.44
N GLU A 201 -15.13 0.56 16.94
CA GLU A 201 -14.42 1.82 16.76
C GLU A 201 -13.63 1.82 15.44
N CYS A 202 -14.31 1.91 14.31
CA CYS A 202 -13.65 2.11 13.03
C CYS A 202 -14.39 3.15 12.18
N PRO A 203 -13.73 3.82 11.24
CA PRO A 203 -14.36 4.75 10.31
C PRO A 203 -15.44 4.08 9.47
N ILE A 204 -16.57 4.79 9.32
CA ILE A 204 -17.64 4.41 8.38
C ILE A 204 -17.65 5.41 7.24
N THR A 205 -17.34 4.93 6.05
CA THR A 205 -17.28 5.71 4.81
C THR A 205 -18.56 5.48 4.00
N LYS A 206 -19.32 6.54 3.78
CA LYS A 206 -20.52 6.51 2.93
C LYS A 206 -20.09 6.55 1.47
N ARG A 207 -20.70 5.69 0.66
CA ARG A 207 -20.44 5.59 -0.77
C ARG A 207 -21.73 5.80 -1.57
N PRO A 208 -21.63 6.38 -2.79
CA PRO A 208 -22.79 6.53 -3.66
C PRO A 208 -23.49 5.20 -3.91
N ASN A 209 -24.83 5.22 -3.98
CA ASN A 209 -25.65 4.04 -4.25
C ASN A 209 -25.24 3.30 -5.53
N VAL A 210 -24.68 4.01 -6.51
CA VAL A 210 -24.17 3.40 -7.76
C VAL A 210 -23.07 2.37 -7.52
N ASP A 211 -22.29 2.50 -6.46
CA ASP A 211 -21.24 1.54 -6.11
C ASP A 211 -21.83 0.20 -5.62
N PHE A 212 -23.03 0.26 -5.00
CA PHE A 212 -23.76 -0.90 -4.50
C PHE A 212 -24.83 -1.43 -5.47
N ASN A 213 -24.76 -1.04 -6.75
CA ASN A 213 -25.76 -1.39 -7.74
C ASN A 213 -25.77 -2.89 -8.04
N LEU A 214 -26.87 -3.57 -7.67
CA LEU A 214 -27.07 -5.02 -7.82
C LEU A 214 -26.93 -5.50 -9.28
N ASN A 215 -27.40 -4.69 -10.26
CA ASN A 215 -27.40 -5.07 -11.67
C ASN A 215 -25.98 -5.03 -12.26
N ASN A 216 -25.14 -4.10 -11.80
CA ASN A 216 -23.78 -3.93 -12.30
C ASN A 216 -22.74 -4.76 -11.55
N ALA A 217 -23.07 -5.21 -10.34
CA ALA A 217 -22.14 -5.92 -9.46
C ALA A 217 -21.52 -7.15 -10.12
N GLN A 218 -22.33 -7.96 -10.80
CA GLN A 218 -21.82 -9.15 -11.49
C GLN A 218 -20.82 -8.79 -12.59
N LYS A 219 -21.12 -7.78 -13.41
CA LYS A 219 -20.21 -7.33 -14.47
C LYS A 219 -18.90 -6.81 -13.86
N THR A 220 -18.96 -5.96 -12.83
CA THR A 220 -17.78 -5.43 -12.15
C THR A 220 -16.86 -6.55 -11.66
N LEU A 221 -17.41 -7.61 -11.06
CA LEU A 221 -16.61 -8.73 -10.55
C LEU A 221 -16.09 -9.63 -11.67
N CYS A 222 -16.90 -9.90 -12.71
CA CYS A 222 -16.45 -10.65 -13.89
C CYS A 222 -15.28 -9.93 -14.59
N ASP A 223 -15.38 -8.62 -14.77
CA ASP A 223 -14.32 -7.80 -15.35
C ASP A 223 -13.05 -7.81 -14.46
N GLN A 224 -13.22 -7.76 -13.13
CA GLN A 224 -12.09 -7.82 -12.20
C GLN A 224 -11.34 -9.14 -12.23
N PHE A 225 -12.05 -10.26 -12.30
CA PHE A 225 -11.45 -11.60 -12.29
C PHE A 225 -11.13 -12.14 -13.69
N ALA A 226 -11.46 -11.39 -14.74
CA ALA A 226 -11.33 -11.80 -16.14
C ALA A 226 -12.05 -13.13 -16.44
N VAL A 227 -13.29 -13.26 -15.93
CA VAL A 227 -14.15 -14.45 -16.12
C VAL A 227 -15.49 -14.06 -16.76
N SER A 228 -16.15 -15.01 -17.42
CA SER A 228 -17.47 -14.80 -18.01
C SER A 228 -18.62 -14.96 -17.02
N THR A 229 -18.43 -15.75 -15.96
CA THR A 229 -19.44 -16.02 -14.92
C THR A 229 -18.79 -16.13 -13.55
N LEU A 230 -19.56 -15.95 -12.49
CA LEU A 230 -19.09 -16.09 -11.11
C LEU A 230 -19.39 -17.47 -10.52
N SER A 231 -19.93 -18.41 -11.31
CA SER A 231 -20.35 -19.76 -10.87
C SER A 231 -19.20 -20.53 -10.22
N GLY A 232 -17.98 -20.40 -10.75
CA GLY A 232 -16.78 -21.03 -10.19
C GLY A 232 -16.43 -20.58 -8.78
N PHE A 233 -16.93 -19.40 -8.34
CA PHE A 233 -16.74 -18.89 -6.98
C PHE A 233 -17.93 -19.20 -6.05
N GLY A 234 -19.05 -19.79 -6.58
CA GLY A 234 -20.21 -20.17 -5.79
C GLY A 234 -21.10 -18.98 -5.33
N ILE A 235 -20.96 -17.79 -5.92
CA ILE A 235 -21.58 -16.54 -5.45
C ILE A 235 -22.71 -16.02 -6.36
N ASP A 236 -23.08 -16.73 -7.43
CA ASP A 236 -24.06 -16.26 -8.42
C ASP A 236 -25.40 -15.90 -7.79
N HIS A 237 -25.84 -16.68 -6.80
CA HIS A 237 -27.13 -16.55 -6.12
C HIS A 237 -27.12 -15.56 -4.95
N LEU A 238 -26.03 -14.79 -4.76
CA LEU A 238 -25.83 -13.88 -3.63
C LEU A 238 -25.76 -12.41 -4.09
N PRO A 239 -26.90 -11.79 -4.45
CA PRO A 239 -26.89 -10.45 -5.06
C PRO A 239 -26.31 -9.36 -4.15
N LEU A 240 -26.64 -9.38 -2.84
CA LEU A 240 -26.15 -8.36 -1.90
C LEU A 240 -24.66 -8.52 -1.60
N ALA A 241 -24.19 -9.76 -1.49
CA ALA A 241 -22.76 -10.04 -1.33
C ALA A 241 -21.95 -9.56 -2.55
N LYS A 242 -22.49 -9.76 -3.78
CA LYS A 242 -21.87 -9.24 -5.01
C LYS A 242 -21.87 -7.71 -5.03
N ALA A 243 -22.95 -7.05 -4.60
CA ALA A 243 -22.99 -5.59 -4.54
C ALA A 243 -21.98 -5.02 -3.54
N ALA A 244 -21.89 -5.59 -2.35
CA ALA A 244 -20.87 -5.23 -1.38
C ALA A 244 -19.44 -5.43 -1.92
N ALA A 245 -19.20 -6.55 -2.61
CA ALA A 245 -17.91 -6.82 -3.24
C ALA A 245 -17.57 -5.84 -4.36
N ALA A 246 -18.55 -5.48 -5.21
CA ALA A 246 -18.36 -4.48 -6.26
C ALA A 246 -18.02 -3.10 -5.69
N ALA A 247 -18.67 -2.69 -4.59
CA ALA A 247 -18.37 -1.44 -3.89
C ALA A 247 -16.93 -1.40 -3.38
N LEU A 248 -16.43 -2.53 -2.85
CA LEU A 248 -15.01 -2.63 -2.43
C LEU A 248 -14.06 -2.46 -3.61
N ILE A 249 -14.34 -3.10 -4.75
CA ILE A 249 -13.50 -2.98 -5.95
C ILE A 249 -13.49 -1.55 -6.49
N HIS A 250 -14.66 -0.88 -6.56
CA HIS A 250 -14.75 0.51 -6.99
C HIS A 250 -13.92 1.43 -6.07
N TYR A 251 -14.12 1.32 -4.77
CA TYR A 251 -13.41 2.12 -3.78
C TYR A 251 -11.90 1.87 -3.78
N ALA A 252 -11.49 0.61 -3.85
CA ALA A 252 -10.08 0.26 -3.90
C ALA A 252 -9.40 0.78 -5.18
N LYS A 253 -10.05 0.69 -6.35
CA LYS A 253 -9.54 1.29 -7.61
C LYS A 253 -9.47 2.81 -7.53
N GLU A 254 -10.48 3.44 -6.95
CA GLU A 254 -10.51 4.89 -6.75
C GLU A 254 -9.37 5.36 -5.83
N THR A 255 -9.15 4.68 -4.71
CA THR A 255 -8.14 5.07 -3.72
C THR A 255 -6.72 4.77 -4.16
N GLN A 256 -6.48 3.62 -4.81
CA GLN A 256 -5.15 3.25 -5.32
C GLN A 256 -4.82 3.89 -6.68
N LYS A 257 -5.81 4.45 -7.40
CA LYS A 257 -5.64 5.03 -8.75
C LYS A 257 -5.04 4.06 -9.77
N THR A 258 -5.21 2.76 -9.55
CA THR A 258 -4.69 1.69 -10.43
C THR A 258 -5.65 0.50 -10.44
N ALA A 259 -5.49 -0.37 -11.43
CA ALA A 259 -6.10 -1.69 -11.41
C ALA A 259 -5.57 -2.50 -10.21
N LEU A 260 -6.31 -3.52 -9.81
CA LEU A 260 -5.98 -4.40 -8.67
C LEU A 260 -5.60 -5.80 -9.19
N PRO A 261 -4.48 -5.98 -9.92
CA PRO A 261 -4.19 -7.23 -10.62
C PRO A 261 -3.88 -8.41 -9.69
N HIS A 262 -3.60 -8.17 -8.41
CA HIS A 262 -3.40 -9.19 -7.39
C HIS A 262 -4.72 -9.72 -6.81
N ILE A 263 -5.83 -9.02 -7.00
CA ILE A 263 -7.16 -9.49 -6.57
C ILE A 263 -7.77 -10.33 -7.70
N ARG A 264 -7.49 -11.64 -7.67
CA ARG A 264 -7.82 -12.58 -8.75
C ARG A 264 -8.96 -13.54 -8.44
N SER A 265 -9.37 -13.63 -7.18
CA SER A 265 -10.40 -14.55 -6.74
C SER A 265 -11.17 -13.98 -5.56
N ILE A 266 -12.35 -14.54 -5.32
CA ILE A 266 -13.22 -14.22 -4.20
C ILE A 266 -13.67 -15.52 -3.55
N LYS A 267 -13.64 -15.57 -2.23
CA LYS A 267 -14.04 -16.76 -1.46
C LYS A 267 -15.37 -16.51 -0.78
N LEU A 268 -16.31 -17.45 -0.99
CA LEU A 268 -17.53 -17.51 -0.20
C LEU A 268 -17.20 -18.03 1.21
N GLU A 269 -17.62 -17.32 2.24
CA GLU A 269 -17.61 -17.77 3.63
C GLU A 269 -19.06 -17.90 4.13
N GLN A 270 -19.29 -18.87 5.00
CA GLN A 270 -20.55 -19.01 5.73
C GLN A 270 -20.29 -18.78 7.22
N SER A 271 -21.16 -18.00 7.87
CA SER A 271 -21.06 -17.77 9.32
C SER A 271 -21.13 -19.07 10.11
N SER A 272 -21.82 -20.10 9.57
CA SER A 272 -21.90 -21.44 10.14
C SER A 272 -20.57 -22.18 10.21
N ASP A 273 -19.57 -21.81 9.42
CA ASP A 273 -18.25 -22.44 9.41
C ASP A 273 -17.45 -22.14 10.67
N PHE A 274 -17.87 -21.12 11.43
CA PHE A 274 -17.16 -20.60 12.60
C PHE A 274 -17.97 -20.74 13.88
N ILE A 275 -17.27 -20.76 15.00
CA ILE A 275 -17.89 -20.62 16.31
C ILE A 275 -18.24 -19.14 16.51
N ALA A 276 -19.51 -18.86 16.75
CA ALA A 276 -19.98 -17.52 17.03
C ALA A 276 -19.48 -17.08 18.41
N LEU A 277 -18.66 -16.04 18.45
CA LEU A 277 -18.21 -15.37 19.66
C LEU A 277 -18.62 -13.91 19.57
N ASP A 278 -19.43 -13.46 20.51
CA ASP A 278 -19.85 -12.05 20.56
C ASP A 278 -18.68 -11.12 20.96
N PRO A 279 -18.79 -9.82 20.72
CA PRO A 279 -17.70 -8.86 21.02
C PRO A 279 -17.30 -8.84 22.49
N VAL A 280 -18.26 -9.00 23.41
CA VAL A 280 -18.00 -8.98 24.86
C VAL A 280 -17.22 -10.23 25.29
N THR A 281 -17.64 -11.40 24.78
CA THR A 281 -16.93 -12.67 25.01
C THR A 281 -15.48 -12.59 24.50
N ARG A 282 -15.27 -12.08 23.27
CA ARG A 282 -13.91 -11.91 22.71
C ARG A 282 -13.03 -11.01 23.56
N ARG A 283 -13.58 -9.89 24.01
CA ARG A 283 -12.89 -8.94 24.87
C ARG A 283 -12.55 -9.56 26.22
N ASN A 284 -13.52 -10.22 26.86
CA ASN A 284 -13.35 -10.82 28.19
C ASN A 284 -12.37 -11.99 28.20
N LEU A 285 -12.24 -12.70 27.07
CA LEU A 285 -11.23 -13.76 26.88
C LEU A 285 -9.85 -13.19 26.50
N GLU A 286 -9.72 -11.87 26.32
CA GLU A 286 -8.46 -11.20 25.94
C GLU A 286 -7.75 -11.89 24.77
N ILE A 287 -8.53 -12.21 23.73
CA ILE A 287 -8.01 -13.04 22.61
C ILE A 287 -6.91 -12.30 21.86
N ILE A 288 -7.14 -11.05 21.43
CA ILE A 288 -6.18 -10.23 20.69
C ILE A 288 -5.61 -9.11 21.55
N ASP A 289 -6.48 -8.35 22.20
CA ASP A 289 -6.11 -7.18 23.00
C ASP A 289 -6.32 -7.46 24.50
N PRO A 290 -5.41 -7.03 25.37
CA PRO A 290 -5.57 -7.15 26.80
C PRO A 290 -6.61 -6.14 27.32
N LEU A 291 -7.28 -6.45 28.43
CA LEU A 291 -8.20 -5.52 29.09
C LEU A 291 -7.51 -4.31 29.71
N PHE A 292 -6.24 -4.44 30.06
CA PHE A 292 -5.44 -3.41 30.68
C PHE A 292 -4.24 -3.07 29.79
N GLU A 293 -3.82 -1.81 29.80
CA GLU A 293 -2.75 -1.27 28.94
C GLU A 293 -1.42 -2.06 28.99
N HIS A 294 -1.12 -2.69 30.14
CA HIS A 294 0.08 -3.52 30.33
C HIS A 294 -0.25 -5.01 30.48
N GLY A 295 -1.44 -5.42 30.10
CA GLY A 295 -1.88 -6.81 30.15
C GLY A 295 -1.25 -7.68 29.05
N THR A 296 -1.47 -8.98 29.15
CA THR A 296 -1.05 -9.97 28.16
C THR A 296 -2.27 -10.64 27.56
N SER A 297 -2.45 -10.55 26.25
CA SER A 297 -3.53 -11.27 25.56
C SER A 297 -3.12 -12.69 25.20
N LEU A 298 -4.10 -13.54 24.89
CA LEU A 298 -3.85 -14.90 24.41
C LEU A 298 -2.93 -14.85 23.16
N PHE A 299 -3.24 -13.99 22.20
CA PHE A 299 -2.43 -13.83 21.00
C PHE A 299 -0.99 -13.42 21.33
N SER A 300 -0.79 -12.40 22.18
CA SER A 300 0.56 -11.93 22.52
C SER A 300 1.40 -12.98 23.23
N LEU A 301 0.74 -13.86 24.02
CA LEU A 301 1.41 -14.94 24.74
C LEU A 301 1.89 -16.06 23.81
N ILE A 302 1.08 -16.45 22.82
CA ILE A 302 1.37 -17.60 21.96
C ILE A 302 1.97 -17.23 20.60
N ASN A 303 2.03 -15.94 20.25
CA ASN A 303 2.58 -15.50 18.97
C ASN A 303 4.11 -15.55 18.97
N ASP A 304 4.63 -16.71 18.64
CA ASP A 304 6.04 -16.96 18.40
C ASP A 304 6.30 -17.27 16.90
N CYS A 305 5.44 -16.74 16.02
CA CYS A 305 5.56 -16.90 14.57
C CYS A 305 6.82 -16.21 14.04
N GLN A 306 7.56 -16.91 13.18
CA GLN A 306 8.80 -16.36 12.61
C GLN A 306 8.56 -15.42 11.44
N THR A 307 7.35 -15.41 10.87
CA THR A 307 6.95 -14.51 9.78
C THR A 307 5.76 -13.63 10.19
N ALA A 308 5.70 -12.41 9.67
CA ALA A 308 4.56 -11.53 9.86
C ALA A 308 3.25 -12.15 9.32
N MET A 309 3.33 -12.85 8.18
CA MET A 309 2.22 -13.61 7.59
C MET A 309 1.67 -14.67 8.54
N GLY A 310 2.56 -15.43 9.20
CA GLY A 310 2.20 -16.40 10.23
C GLY A 310 1.49 -15.77 11.42
N GLY A 311 1.98 -14.62 11.90
CA GLY A 311 1.33 -13.87 12.97
C GLY A 311 -0.08 -13.42 12.59
N ARG A 312 -0.29 -12.90 11.37
CA ARG A 312 -1.64 -12.55 10.86
C ARG A 312 -2.55 -13.77 10.74
N LEU A 313 -2.02 -14.90 10.28
CA LEU A 313 -2.78 -16.14 10.21
C LEU A 313 -3.18 -16.64 11.60
N LEU A 314 -2.28 -16.58 12.57
CA LEU A 314 -2.57 -16.95 13.97
C LEU A 314 -3.66 -16.05 14.56
N ALA A 315 -3.54 -14.72 14.43
CA ALA A 315 -4.55 -13.77 14.90
C ALA A 315 -5.92 -14.07 14.27
N ARG A 316 -5.98 -14.30 12.97
CA ARG A 316 -7.19 -14.66 12.24
C ARG A 316 -7.76 -15.99 12.74
N THR A 317 -6.94 -16.99 12.98
CA THR A 317 -7.36 -18.31 13.47
C THR A 317 -7.98 -18.23 14.87
N LEU A 318 -7.41 -17.41 15.74
CA LEU A 318 -7.95 -17.18 17.08
C LEU A 318 -9.29 -16.42 17.06
N MET A 319 -9.40 -15.44 16.15
CA MET A 319 -10.63 -14.65 16.00
C MET A 319 -11.74 -15.37 15.23
N GLN A 320 -11.40 -16.40 14.47
CA GLN A 320 -12.30 -17.17 13.60
C GLN A 320 -12.16 -18.67 13.89
N PRO A 321 -12.48 -19.16 15.12
CA PRO A 321 -12.37 -20.59 15.41
C PRO A 321 -13.34 -21.37 14.53
N ILE A 322 -12.81 -22.30 13.75
CA ILE A 322 -13.58 -23.11 12.80
C ILE A 322 -14.31 -24.24 13.52
N ARG A 323 -15.40 -24.73 12.90
CA ARG A 323 -16.21 -25.85 13.44
C ARG A 323 -15.83 -27.18 12.82
N ASP A 324 -15.15 -27.19 11.68
CA ASP A 324 -14.75 -28.41 10.98
C ASP A 324 -13.66 -29.15 11.76
N THR A 325 -14.07 -30.26 12.40
CA THR A 325 -13.16 -31.10 13.20
C THR A 325 -12.10 -31.79 12.36
N GLN A 326 -12.36 -32.09 11.07
CA GLN A 326 -11.38 -32.73 10.21
C GLN A 326 -10.20 -31.77 9.93
N ILE A 327 -10.49 -30.48 9.71
CA ILE A 327 -9.44 -29.45 9.54
C ILE A 327 -8.69 -29.24 10.86
N LEU A 328 -9.40 -29.26 12.01
CA LEU A 328 -8.77 -29.12 13.31
C LEU A 328 -7.85 -30.30 13.63
N ASP A 329 -8.32 -31.53 13.41
CA ASP A 329 -7.52 -32.74 13.62
C ASP A 329 -6.28 -32.73 12.71
N ALA A 330 -6.42 -32.37 11.42
CA ALA A 330 -5.28 -32.26 10.52
C ALA A 330 -4.22 -31.23 10.98
N ARG A 331 -4.66 -30.11 11.58
CA ARG A 331 -3.74 -29.11 12.18
C ARG A 331 -3.05 -29.65 13.43
N LEU A 332 -3.78 -30.35 14.29
CA LEU A 332 -3.23 -30.98 15.50
C LEU A 332 -2.23 -32.06 15.14
N ASP A 333 -2.55 -32.93 14.16
CA ASP A 333 -1.63 -33.97 13.67
C ASP A 333 -0.35 -33.37 13.10
N ALA A 334 -0.46 -32.26 12.34
CA ALA A 334 0.71 -31.58 11.81
C ALA A 334 1.58 -30.98 12.94
N THR A 335 0.95 -30.39 13.94
CA THR A 335 1.64 -29.85 15.13
C THR A 335 2.34 -30.96 15.91
N ASP A 336 1.64 -32.06 16.18
CA ASP A 336 2.18 -33.22 16.89
C ASP A 336 3.37 -33.85 16.15
N THR A 337 3.25 -33.96 14.82
CA THR A 337 4.33 -34.47 13.96
C THR A 337 5.58 -33.58 14.03
N LEU A 338 5.41 -32.29 13.98
CA LEU A 338 6.54 -31.32 14.11
C LEU A 338 7.22 -31.43 15.47
N LEU A 339 6.43 -31.50 16.56
CA LEU A 339 6.95 -31.55 17.92
C LEU A 339 7.64 -32.88 18.24
N LYS A 340 7.01 -34.02 17.95
CA LYS A 340 7.56 -35.35 18.27
C LYS A 340 8.83 -35.66 17.50
N GLY A 341 8.97 -35.15 16.28
CA GLY A 341 10.14 -35.33 15.44
C GLY A 341 11.23 -34.27 15.64
N TYR A 342 11.00 -33.28 16.51
CA TYR A 342 11.88 -32.09 16.66
C TYR A 342 12.12 -31.36 15.33
N HIS A 343 11.13 -31.41 14.42
CA HIS A 343 11.23 -30.79 13.10
C HIS A 343 10.91 -29.29 13.12
N GLU A 344 10.33 -28.78 14.20
CA GLU A 344 9.96 -27.37 14.34
C GLU A 344 11.19 -26.45 14.29
N SER A 345 12.31 -26.84 14.92
CA SER A 345 13.50 -25.97 15.01
C SER A 345 14.15 -25.70 13.65
N PRO A 346 14.44 -26.72 12.81
CA PRO A 346 14.94 -26.49 11.44
C PRO A 346 13.98 -25.65 10.58
N VAL A 347 12.67 -25.91 10.65
CA VAL A 347 11.66 -25.17 9.90
C VAL A 347 11.63 -23.71 10.34
N ARG A 348 11.65 -23.43 11.64
CA ARG A 348 11.67 -22.08 12.20
C ARG A 348 12.89 -21.29 11.76
N LEU A 349 14.07 -21.90 11.72
CA LEU A 349 15.30 -21.24 11.23
C LEU A 349 15.14 -20.75 9.79
N VAL A 350 14.57 -21.58 8.92
CA VAL A 350 14.34 -21.20 7.52
C VAL A 350 13.26 -20.11 7.42
N LEU A 351 12.14 -20.24 8.15
CA LEU A 351 11.05 -19.26 8.13
C LEU A 351 11.48 -17.87 8.59
N LYS A 352 12.46 -17.78 9.49
CA LYS A 352 13.01 -16.51 9.98
C LYS A 352 13.65 -15.66 8.87
N GLU A 353 14.18 -16.31 7.84
CA GLU A 353 14.80 -15.65 6.68
C GLU A 353 13.77 -15.25 5.60
N ILE A 354 12.49 -15.60 5.79
CA ILE A 354 11.41 -15.29 4.86
C ILE A 354 10.69 -14.02 5.31
N GLY A 355 10.77 -12.96 4.50
CA GLY A 355 10.07 -11.71 4.70
C GLY A 355 8.56 -11.79 4.44
N ASP A 356 7.88 -10.66 4.51
CA ASP A 356 6.43 -10.54 4.27
C ASP A 356 6.08 -10.55 2.79
N ILE A 357 6.06 -11.75 2.18
CA ILE A 357 5.84 -11.92 0.73
C ILE A 357 4.43 -11.49 0.33
N GLU A 358 3.40 -11.72 1.15
CA GLU A 358 2.03 -11.29 0.83
C GLU A 358 2.00 -9.79 0.52
N ARG A 359 2.57 -8.97 1.39
CA ARG A 359 2.61 -7.51 1.23
C ARG A 359 3.56 -7.07 0.11
N VAL A 360 4.69 -7.75 -0.06
CA VAL A 360 5.61 -7.49 -1.17
C VAL A 360 4.92 -7.72 -2.52
N LEU A 361 4.22 -8.83 -2.69
CA LEU A 361 3.52 -9.15 -3.95
C LEU A 361 2.42 -8.15 -4.26
N SER A 362 1.67 -7.70 -3.27
CA SER A 362 0.66 -6.65 -3.45
C SER A 362 1.27 -5.33 -3.90
N ARG A 363 2.40 -4.90 -3.30
CA ARG A 363 3.13 -3.70 -3.73
C ARG A 363 3.70 -3.83 -5.14
N VAL A 364 4.21 -5.00 -5.52
CA VAL A 364 4.67 -5.28 -6.89
C VAL A 364 3.50 -5.13 -7.87
N ALA A 365 2.37 -5.73 -7.55
CA ALA A 365 1.18 -5.69 -8.40
C ALA A 365 0.60 -4.27 -8.55
N LEU A 366 0.68 -3.45 -7.49
CA LEU A 366 0.22 -2.06 -7.49
C LEU A 366 1.26 -1.08 -8.06
N GLY A 367 2.45 -1.55 -8.46
CA GLY A 367 3.53 -0.69 -8.97
C GLY A 367 4.18 0.22 -7.91
N SER A 368 3.96 -0.07 -6.62
CA SER A 368 4.50 0.71 -5.49
C SER A 368 5.68 0.04 -4.78
N ALA A 369 6.14 -1.11 -5.29
CA ALA A 369 7.26 -1.85 -4.72
C ALA A 369 8.56 -1.03 -4.78
N ARG A 370 9.34 -1.12 -3.71
CA ARG A 370 10.68 -0.52 -3.60
C ARG A 370 11.75 -1.56 -3.96
N PRO A 371 12.96 -1.13 -4.32
CA PRO A 371 14.04 -2.08 -4.66
C PRO A 371 14.30 -3.13 -3.57
N ARG A 372 14.16 -2.78 -2.30
CA ARG A 372 14.31 -3.70 -1.17
C ARG A 372 13.22 -4.77 -1.09
N ASP A 373 12.02 -4.49 -1.58
CA ASP A 373 10.95 -5.49 -1.67
C ASP A 373 11.33 -6.63 -2.60
N LEU A 374 11.98 -6.32 -3.72
CA LEU A 374 12.49 -7.33 -4.66
C LEU A 374 13.64 -8.16 -4.06
N VAL A 375 14.48 -7.55 -3.21
CA VAL A 375 15.50 -8.30 -2.45
C VAL A 375 14.85 -9.25 -1.45
N GLN A 376 13.82 -8.82 -0.72
CA GLN A 376 13.06 -9.70 0.17
C GLN A 376 12.43 -10.87 -0.59
N LEU A 377 11.83 -10.60 -1.75
CA LEU A 377 11.27 -11.66 -2.61
C LEU A 377 12.35 -12.63 -3.09
N ARG A 378 13.52 -12.13 -3.52
CA ARG A 378 14.67 -12.94 -3.90
C ARG A 378 15.13 -13.86 -2.76
N GLN A 379 15.27 -13.30 -1.54
CA GLN A 379 15.65 -14.06 -0.35
C GLN A 379 14.63 -15.14 -0.02
N ALA A 380 13.34 -14.81 -0.05
CA ALA A 380 12.28 -15.76 0.20
C ALA A 380 12.29 -16.93 -0.82
N CYS A 381 12.43 -16.62 -2.12
CA CYS A 381 12.56 -17.66 -3.15
C CYS A 381 13.78 -18.57 -2.91
N ALA A 382 14.90 -18.01 -2.44
CA ALA A 382 16.10 -18.77 -2.09
C ALA A 382 15.88 -19.74 -0.91
N GLN A 383 14.94 -19.43 0.00
CA GLN A 383 14.67 -20.28 1.18
C GLN A 383 13.77 -21.48 0.87
N ILE A 384 13.05 -21.52 -0.24
CA ILE A 384 12.11 -22.61 -0.55
C ILE A 384 12.78 -23.99 -0.60
N PRO A 385 13.94 -24.19 -1.25
CA PRO A 385 14.64 -25.48 -1.21
C PRO A 385 15.05 -25.91 0.20
N PHE A 386 15.47 -24.96 1.04
CA PHE A 386 15.85 -25.25 2.44
C PHE A 386 14.64 -25.65 3.27
N LEU A 387 13.48 -24.99 3.04
CA LEU A 387 12.23 -25.35 3.70
C LEU A 387 11.80 -26.79 3.34
N ARG A 388 11.86 -27.16 2.05
CA ARG A 388 11.59 -28.53 1.61
C ARG A 388 12.54 -29.53 2.26
N HIS A 389 13.82 -29.21 2.33
CA HIS A 389 14.80 -30.08 2.99
C HIS A 389 14.49 -30.24 4.49
N ALA A 390 14.09 -29.18 5.17
CA ALA A 390 13.76 -29.21 6.60
C ALA A 390 12.55 -30.11 6.92
N ILE A 391 11.58 -30.23 6.00
CA ILE A 391 10.39 -31.09 6.18
C ILE A 391 10.53 -32.48 5.52
N GLN A 392 11.65 -32.76 4.83
CA GLN A 392 11.87 -34.01 4.10
C GLN A 392 11.62 -35.27 4.94
N PRO A 393 12.08 -35.38 6.21
CA PRO A 393 11.79 -36.55 7.03
C PRO A 393 10.30 -36.81 7.27
N ILE A 394 9.48 -35.72 7.32
CA ILE A 394 8.03 -35.83 7.47
C ILE A 394 7.39 -36.34 6.17
N LEU A 395 7.89 -35.86 5.02
CA LEU A 395 7.39 -36.27 3.71
C LEU A 395 7.67 -37.73 3.44
N GLU A 396 8.85 -38.25 3.82
CA GLU A 396 9.24 -39.67 3.65
C GLU A 396 8.38 -40.62 4.48
N THR A 397 7.98 -40.20 5.67
CA THR A 397 7.15 -41.00 6.56
C THR A 397 5.65 -40.79 6.36
N GLN A 398 5.26 -39.77 5.60
CA GLN A 398 3.85 -39.37 5.37
C GLN A 398 3.01 -39.25 6.66
N GLN A 399 3.64 -38.85 7.76
CA GLN A 399 3.01 -38.77 9.08
C GLN A 399 1.93 -37.66 9.18
N SER A 400 2.02 -36.62 8.36
CA SER A 400 1.03 -35.55 8.33
C SER A 400 0.55 -35.24 6.91
N LYS A 401 -0.72 -35.53 6.63
CA LYS A 401 -1.35 -35.21 5.35
C LYS A 401 -1.33 -33.72 5.03
N LEU A 402 -1.50 -32.86 6.04
CA LEU A 402 -1.49 -31.43 5.87
C LEU A 402 -0.11 -30.91 5.44
N ILE A 403 0.98 -31.42 6.02
CA ILE A 403 2.34 -31.02 5.64
C ILE A 403 2.67 -31.50 4.23
N VAL A 404 2.23 -32.70 3.85
CA VAL A 404 2.39 -33.23 2.49
C VAL A 404 1.66 -32.31 1.49
N GLN A 405 0.39 -31.98 1.74
CA GLN A 405 -0.39 -31.08 0.90
C GLN A 405 0.28 -29.70 0.77
N LEU A 406 0.71 -29.09 1.88
CA LEU A 406 1.40 -27.80 1.86
C LEU A 406 2.70 -27.83 1.04
N ASN A 407 3.44 -28.94 1.08
CA ASN A 407 4.63 -29.11 0.23
C ASN A 407 4.29 -29.24 -1.26
N GLU A 408 3.18 -29.88 -1.62
CA GLU A 408 2.70 -29.97 -3.01
C GLU A 408 2.27 -28.59 -3.54
N GLU A 409 1.63 -27.78 -2.69
CA GLU A 409 1.25 -26.41 -3.01
C GLU A 409 2.45 -25.46 -3.10
N LEU A 410 3.58 -25.80 -2.49
CA LEU A 410 4.79 -25.00 -2.48
C LEU A 410 5.49 -25.09 -3.85
N GLY A 411 5.37 -24.04 -4.67
CA GLY A 411 5.92 -23.99 -6.04
C GLY A 411 7.45 -24.03 -6.12
N ASP A 412 7.97 -24.19 -7.32
CA ASP A 412 9.39 -23.98 -7.62
C ASP A 412 9.60 -22.55 -8.14
N PHE A 413 10.42 -21.78 -7.43
CA PHE A 413 10.72 -20.39 -7.73
C PHE A 413 12.18 -20.14 -8.11
N ASN A 414 12.93 -21.20 -8.46
CA ASN A 414 14.35 -21.07 -8.81
C ASN A 414 14.58 -20.13 -10.00
N GLY A 415 13.75 -20.22 -11.04
CA GLY A 415 13.84 -19.31 -12.19
C GLY A 415 13.63 -17.84 -11.81
N LEU A 416 12.67 -17.55 -10.93
CA LEU A 416 12.43 -16.21 -10.40
C LEU A 416 13.60 -15.73 -9.52
N HIS A 417 14.09 -16.62 -8.65
CA HIS A 417 15.28 -16.34 -7.82
C HIS A 417 16.47 -15.93 -8.68
N GLN A 418 16.82 -16.72 -9.69
CA GLN A 418 17.96 -16.42 -10.58
C GLN A 418 17.78 -15.11 -11.33
N ARG A 419 16.56 -14.83 -11.83
CA ARG A 419 16.25 -13.57 -12.49
C ARG A 419 16.42 -12.37 -11.57
N LEU A 420 15.93 -12.45 -10.34
CA LEU A 420 16.09 -11.37 -9.36
C LEU A 420 17.55 -11.21 -8.91
N LEU A 421 18.29 -12.34 -8.81
CA LEU A 421 19.70 -12.32 -8.45
C LEU A 421 20.55 -11.62 -9.52
N SER A 422 20.27 -11.90 -10.80
CA SER A 422 20.99 -11.24 -11.91
C SER A 422 20.57 -9.79 -12.13
N ALA A 423 19.30 -9.44 -11.81
CA ALA A 423 18.76 -8.13 -12.14
C ALA A 423 19.00 -7.06 -11.07
N ILE A 424 18.95 -7.43 -9.79
CA ILE A 424 18.96 -6.47 -8.68
C ILE A 424 20.23 -6.61 -7.86
N VAL A 425 20.89 -5.49 -7.57
CA VAL A 425 22.09 -5.46 -6.72
C VAL A 425 21.77 -6.03 -5.31
N GLU A 426 22.80 -6.45 -4.60
CA GLU A 426 22.64 -7.07 -3.27
C GLU A 426 22.06 -6.09 -2.25
N HIS A 427 22.55 -4.86 -2.27
CA HIS A 427 22.14 -3.79 -1.35
C HIS A 427 21.64 -2.56 -2.11
N PRO A 428 20.41 -2.60 -2.64
CA PRO A 428 19.87 -1.47 -3.39
C PRO A 428 19.53 -0.28 -2.46
N PRO A 429 19.53 0.94 -2.99
CA PRO A 429 19.08 2.12 -2.27
C PRO A 429 17.60 1.99 -1.88
N VAL A 430 17.17 2.83 -0.94
CA VAL A 430 15.77 2.84 -0.47
C VAL A 430 14.81 3.31 -1.57
N LEU A 431 15.23 4.32 -2.33
CA LEU A 431 14.40 4.96 -3.36
C LEU A 431 14.96 4.66 -4.75
N LEU A 432 14.06 4.34 -5.67
CA LEU A 432 14.41 4.07 -7.08
C LEU A 432 15.14 5.25 -7.75
N ARG A 433 14.78 6.50 -7.41
CA ARG A 433 15.39 7.72 -7.95
C ARG A 433 16.88 7.89 -7.59
N ASP A 434 17.35 7.20 -6.56
CA ASP A 434 18.76 7.28 -6.15
C ASP A 434 19.68 6.47 -7.10
N GLY A 435 19.09 5.72 -8.03
CA GLY A 435 19.81 4.93 -9.02
C GLY A 435 20.49 3.68 -8.44
N ASN A 436 21.38 3.05 -9.21
CA ASN A 436 22.18 1.89 -8.80
C ASN A 436 21.36 0.70 -8.25
N VAL A 437 20.18 0.45 -8.85
CA VAL A 437 19.30 -0.66 -8.46
C VAL A 437 19.56 -1.90 -9.31
N ILE A 438 19.76 -1.72 -10.61
CA ILE A 438 20.01 -2.82 -11.56
C ILE A 438 21.48 -3.27 -11.44
N ALA A 439 21.70 -4.58 -11.39
CA ALA A 439 23.04 -5.15 -11.34
C ALA A 439 23.80 -4.95 -12.66
N GLU A 440 25.11 -4.90 -12.60
CA GLU A 440 25.98 -4.86 -13.77
C GLU A 440 25.89 -6.20 -14.52
N GLY A 441 25.87 -6.15 -15.85
CA GLY A 441 25.75 -7.31 -16.72
C GLY A 441 24.30 -7.79 -16.94
N PHE A 442 23.30 -7.08 -16.39
CA PHE A 442 21.89 -7.42 -16.61
C PHE A 442 21.32 -6.78 -17.87
N ASP A 443 21.75 -5.58 -18.19
CA ASP A 443 21.29 -4.80 -19.33
C ASP A 443 22.49 -4.10 -20.00
N ASP A 444 22.82 -4.54 -21.22
CA ASP A 444 24.00 -4.09 -21.94
C ASP A 444 23.94 -2.59 -22.27
N GLU A 445 22.74 -2.07 -22.61
CA GLU A 445 22.56 -0.64 -22.94
C GLU A 445 22.78 0.23 -21.68
N LEU A 446 22.25 -0.20 -20.56
CA LEU A 446 22.46 0.48 -19.27
C LEU A 446 23.94 0.49 -18.89
N ASP A 447 24.64 -0.61 -19.08
CA ASP A 447 26.06 -0.73 -18.75
C ASP A 447 26.91 0.12 -19.70
N GLU A 448 26.54 0.25 -20.97
CA GLU A 448 27.17 1.19 -21.91
C GLU A 448 26.96 2.65 -21.45
N LEU A 449 25.71 3.01 -21.09
CA LEU A 449 25.40 4.35 -20.58
C LEU A 449 26.17 4.67 -19.28
N ARG A 450 26.33 3.69 -18.39
CA ARG A 450 27.17 3.84 -17.18
C ARG A 450 28.63 4.09 -17.52
N LYS A 451 29.19 3.33 -18.48
CA LYS A 451 30.57 3.53 -18.94
C LYS A 451 30.74 4.94 -19.51
N ILE A 452 29.81 5.41 -20.34
CA ILE A 452 29.83 6.78 -20.90
C ILE A 452 29.78 7.81 -19.76
N ARG A 453 28.88 7.64 -18.78
CA ARG A 453 28.79 8.53 -17.60
C ARG A 453 30.08 8.57 -16.80
N ASP A 454 30.65 7.41 -16.50
CA ASP A 454 31.80 7.28 -15.64
C ASP A 454 33.09 7.73 -16.34
N HIS A 455 33.15 7.55 -17.68
CA HIS A 455 34.25 8.05 -18.51
C HIS A 455 34.07 9.52 -18.95
N ALA A 456 32.87 10.11 -18.76
CA ALA A 456 32.64 11.51 -19.11
C ALA A 456 33.60 12.46 -18.39
N GLY A 457 33.91 12.17 -17.13
CA GLY A 457 34.95 12.90 -16.38
C GLY A 457 36.34 12.79 -17.00
N GLN A 458 36.75 11.60 -17.43
CA GLN A 458 38.02 11.37 -18.11
C GLN A 458 38.02 12.00 -19.50
N PHE A 459 36.96 11.86 -20.27
CA PHE A 459 36.79 12.51 -21.55
C PHE A 459 36.93 14.03 -21.47
N LEU A 460 36.37 14.67 -20.44
CA LEU A 460 36.49 16.11 -20.22
C LEU A 460 37.94 16.50 -19.86
N ILE A 461 38.63 15.68 -19.05
CA ILE A 461 40.06 15.88 -18.74
C ILE A 461 40.90 15.75 -20.01
N ASP A 462 40.67 14.70 -20.79
CA ASP A 462 41.39 14.45 -22.04
C ASP A 462 41.10 15.57 -23.09
N LEU A 463 39.86 16.04 -23.16
CA LEU A 463 39.45 17.16 -24.00
C LEU A 463 40.13 18.48 -23.53
N GLU A 464 40.20 18.70 -22.23
CA GLU A 464 40.88 19.86 -21.64
C GLU A 464 42.35 19.85 -21.95
N ILE A 465 43.02 18.71 -21.87
CA ILE A 465 44.45 18.54 -22.25
C ILE A 465 44.63 18.83 -23.73
N LYS A 466 43.78 18.22 -24.59
CA LYS A 466 43.86 18.39 -26.04
C LYS A 466 43.59 19.83 -26.46
N GLU A 467 42.62 20.50 -25.85
CA GLU A 467 42.33 21.92 -26.16
C GLU A 467 43.45 22.86 -25.64
N ARG A 468 44.10 22.54 -24.53
CA ARG A 468 45.29 23.25 -24.03
C ARG A 468 46.47 23.12 -25.04
N GLU A 469 46.66 21.91 -25.57
CA GLU A 469 47.69 21.66 -26.57
C GLU A 469 47.40 22.40 -27.90
N ASN A 470 46.14 22.33 -28.36
CA ASN A 470 45.69 22.95 -29.60
C ASN A 470 45.73 24.49 -29.57
N THR A 471 45.38 25.07 -28.43
CA THR A 471 45.30 26.54 -28.23
C THR A 471 46.58 27.15 -27.67
N GLY A 472 47.46 26.35 -27.08
CA GLY A 472 48.62 26.82 -26.30
C GLY A 472 48.26 27.53 -25.01
N ILE A 473 47.02 27.48 -24.57
CA ILE A 473 46.50 28.15 -23.37
C ILE A 473 46.48 27.17 -22.17
N ASN A 474 47.53 27.17 -21.37
CA ASN A 474 47.70 26.23 -20.26
C ASN A 474 46.66 26.38 -19.12
N THR A 475 45.97 27.51 -19.04
CA THR A 475 44.99 27.77 -17.94
C THR A 475 43.52 27.51 -18.40
N LEU A 476 43.32 27.03 -19.65
CA LEU A 476 42.01 26.62 -20.14
C LEU A 476 41.43 25.55 -19.24
N LYS A 477 40.17 25.73 -18.86
CA LYS A 477 39.38 24.75 -18.09
C LYS A 477 38.08 24.44 -18.78
N ILE A 478 37.65 23.20 -18.69
CA ILE A 478 36.31 22.78 -19.12
C ILE A 478 35.44 22.60 -17.88
N GLY A 479 34.29 23.27 -17.84
CA GLY A 479 33.33 23.22 -16.79
C GLY A 479 31.93 22.85 -17.27
N TYR A 480 31.05 22.54 -16.32
CA TYR A 480 29.64 22.28 -16.57
C TYR A 480 28.77 23.07 -15.59
N ASN A 481 27.70 23.70 -16.10
CA ASN A 481 26.63 24.20 -15.28
C ASN A 481 25.27 23.92 -15.92
N ARG A 482 24.21 23.95 -15.09
CA ARG A 482 22.84 23.64 -15.57
C ARG A 482 22.26 24.62 -16.57
N VAL A 483 22.78 25.84 -16.64
CA VAL A 483 22.26 26.92 -17.51
C VAL A 483 22.90 26.88 -18.89
N SER A 484 24.22 26.66 -18.94
CA SER A 484 25.05 26.75 -20.17
C SER A 484 25.44 25.38 -20.71
N GLY A 485 25.21 24.30 -19.97
CA GLY A 485 25.77 22.99 -20.30
C GLY A 485 27.30 22.96 -20.11
N TYR A 486 28.01 22.26 -20.97
CA TYR A 486 29.48 22.28 -20.99
C TYR A 486 30.00 23.58 -21.60
N TYR A 487 31.05 24.14 -20.95
CA TYR A 487 31.68 25.40 -21.44
C TYR A 487 33.18 25.35 -21.18
N ILE A 488 33.90 26.13 -22.01
CA ILE A 488 35.35 26.38 -21.90
C ILE A 488 35.53 27.71 -21.16
N GLU A 489 36.33 27.72 -20.13
CA GLU A 489 36.65 28.91 -19.36
C GLU A 489 38.08 29.37 -19.65
N LEU A 490 38.20 30.61 -20.05
CA LEU A 490 39.50 31.31 -20.31
C LEU A 490 39.60 32.53 -19.39
N THR A 491 40.82 32.86 -18.97
CA THR A 491 41.06 34.11 -18.25
C THR A 491 40.88 35.33 -19.19
N ARG A 492 40.53 36.49 -18.63
CA ARG A 492 40.37 37.72 -19.44
C ARG A 492 41.62 38.07 -20.29
N ALA A 493 42.82 37.82 -19.73
CA ALA A 493 44.09 38.10 -20.43
C ALA A 493 44.33 37.17 -21.63
N GLN A 494 43.67 36.02 -21.69
CA GLN A 494 43.83 35.01 -22.75
C GLN A 494 42.63 34.93 -23.67
N ALA A 495 41.60 35.74 -23.43
CA ALA A 495 40.40 35.78 -24.28
C ALA A 495 40.69 36.19 -25.75
N GLU A 496 41.73 36.99 -25.97
CA GLU A 496 42.17 37.39 -27.31
C GLU A 496 42.92 36.25 -28.08
N GLN A 497 43.35 35.23 -27.37
CA GLN A 497 44.01 34.04 -27.94
C GLN A 497 43.05 32.91 -28.24
N ALA A 498 41.73 33.12 -27.93
CA ALA A 498 40.71 32.11 -28.16
C ALA A 498 40.57 31.87 -29.70
N PRO A 499 40.49 30.62 -30.15
CA PRO A 499 40.24 30.30 -31.54
C PRO A 499 38.95 30.91 -32.08
N ASP A 500 38.91 31.32 -33.34
CA ASP A 500 37.77 31.98 -33.96
C ASP A 500 36.48 31.14 -33.98
N HIS A 501 36.59 29.82 -33.84
CA HIS A 501 35.44 28.92 -33.76
C HIS A 501 34.82 28.82 -32.39
N TYR A 502 35.41 29.43 -31.34
CA TYR A 502 34.79 29.48 -30.02
C TYR A 502 33.72 30.58 -29.97
N ILE A 503 32.55 30.23 -29.49
CA ILE A 503 31.43 31.17 -29.34
C ILE A 503 31.42 31.69 -27.90
N ARG A 504 31.61 33.00 -27.76
CA ARG A 504 31.55 33.66 -26.45
C ARG A 504 30.12 33.70 -25.94
N ARG A 505 29.93 33.27 -24.74
CA ARG A 505 28.66 33.35 -24.02
C ARG A 505 28.68 34.34 -22.87
#